data_f9e74a71dbda8a7811c2a568639d182d
#
_entry.id   f9e74a71dbda8a7811c2a568639d182d
#
_cell.length_a   1.000
_cell.length_b   1.000
_cell.length_c   1.000
_cell.angle_alpha   90.00
_cell.angle_beta   90.00
_cell.angle_gamma   90.00
#
_symmetry.space_group_name_H-M   'P 1'
#
loop_
_entity.id
_entity.type
_entity.pdbx_description
1 polymer ?
#
loop_
_entity_poly.entity_id
_entity_poly.type
_entity_poly.pdbx_seq_one_letter_code
_entity_poly.pdbx_strand_id
1 'polypeptide(L)'
;MIRFACAMLLPLMSSAATYYSKKAVADGIEIVQLSDPARRIEVSIAPSIGNIAYELKVNGKNALWTPFQSLGEFQRKPALCGVPFLAPWANRLDQDAFYANGKKFNLNPGLNNLRRDSNQKPIHGLVAFSPRWKVTGMAADGESAHVTSRLEFWRFPDFMAQFPFAHTIEMTYRLSNGMLEVETMLDNHSAEPMPVGIGYHPYFQIHDTPRDQWKVHLAANERLELSELLIPTGEHKPNPFPDPVSLSGTQLDDVFGGLARGPEGKAIFSVKGNHEKVSVLYGPKYTVAVVYAPQGRNFICFEPMAAVTNGFNLAYAGVYKELQSVPAGGQWRESFWIAVEGF
;
A
#
# COMPACT_ATOMS: atom_id res chain seq x y z
N MET A 1 -31.66 -30.45 60.90
CA MET A 1 -31.65 -30.63 59.43
C MET A 1 -31.25 -29.35 58.82
N ILE A 2 -29.98 -29.22 58.43
CA ILE A 2 -29.42 -28.03 57.79
C ILE A 2 -29.42 -28.28 56.26
N ARG A 3 -30.18 -27.48 55.48
CA ARG A 3 -30.21 -27.56 54.01
C ARG A 3 -29.13 -26.65 53.44
N PHE A 4 -28.10 -27.25 52.83
CA PHE A 4 -27.15 -26.52 52.00
C PHE A 4 -27.79 -26.19 50.63
N ALA A 5 -27.93 -24.92 50.32
CA ALA A 5 -28.28 -24.45 48.98
C ALA A 5 -26.98 -24.35 48.15
N CYS A 6 -26.84 -25.20 47.17
CA CYS A 6 -25.76 -25.13 46.19
C CYS A 6 -26.12 -24.07 45.14
N ALA A 7 -25.47 -22.91 45.19
CA ALA A 7 -25.59 -21.88 44.16
C ALA A 7 -24.74 -22.29 42.96
N MET A 8 -25.38 -22.73 41.88
CA MET A 8 -24.71 -22.89 40.58
C MET A 8 -24.34 -21.49 40.01
N LEU A 9 -23.07 -21.16 40.05
CA LEU A 9 -22.52 -20.07 39.23
C LEU A 9 -22.47 -20.53 37.75
N LEU A 10 -23.41 -20.07 36.97
CA LEU A 10 -23.30 -20.15 35.50
C LEU A 10 -22.15 -19.22 35.05
N PRO A 11 -21.19 -19.72 34.25
CA PRO A 11 -20.19 -18.86 33.68
C PRO A 11 -20.90 -17.90 32.68
N LEU A 12 -20.75 -16.61 32.90
CA LEU A 12 -21.05 -15.57 31.89
C LEU A 12 -20.08 -15.82 30.71
N MET A 13 -20.58 -16.50 29.67
CA MET A 13 -19.91 -16.49 28.38
C MET A 13 -19.97 -15.06 27.87
N SER A 14 -18.90 -14.31 28.06
CA SER A 14 -18.64 -13.08 27.30
C SER A 14 -18.59 -13.49 25.82
N SER A 15 -19.62 -13.15 25.07
CA SER A 15 -19.56 -13.25 23.61
C SER A 15 -18.43 -12.33 23.16
N ALA A 16 -17.29 -12.91 22.79
CA ALA A 16 -16.20 -12.17 22.19
C ALA A 16 -16.79 -11.41 20.99
N ALA A 17 -16.53 -10.10 20.91
CA ALA A 17 -16.99 -9.30 19.80
C ALA A 17 -16.40 -9.87 18.50
N THR A 18 -17.27 -10.38 17.63
CA THR A 18 -16.88 -11.10 16.42
C THR A 18 -16.49 -10.09 15.34
N TYR A 19 -15.39 -10.34 14.63
CA TYR A 19 -15.06 -9.58 13.41
C TYR A 19 -16.22 -9.63 12.41
N TYR A 20 -16.34 -8.61 11.57
CA TYR A 20 -17.26 -8.68 10.44
C TYR A 20 -16.72 -8.03 9.17
N SER A 21 -17.17 -8.57 8.04
CA SER A 21 -16.94 -8.08 6.69
C SER A 21 -18.31 -7.92 6.02
N LYS A 22 -18.65 -6.73 5.56
CA LYS A 22 -19.94 -6.43 4.94
C LYS A 22 -19.82 -5.47 3.78
N LYS A 23 -20.74 -5.59 2.82
CA LYS A 23 -21.00 -4.54 1.83
C LYS A 23 -21.78 -3.42 2.48
N ALA A 24 -21.46 -2.19 2.08
CA ALA A 24 -22.16 -0.97 2.48
C ALA A 24 -22.20 -0.01 1.29
N VAL A 25 -22.90 1.10 1.45
CA VAL A 25 -22.99 2.16 0.44
C VAL A 25 -22.61 3.49 1.11
N ALA A 26 -21.65 4.19 0.51
CA ALA A 26 -21.28 5.55 0.90
C ALA A 26 -21.41 6.46 -0.34
N ASP A 27 -22.19 7.53 -0.25
CA ASP A 27 -22.48 8.46 -1.34
C ASP A 27 -22.96 7.79 -2.65
N GLY A 28 -23.74 6.70 -2.53
CA GLY A 28 -24.22 5.92 -3.67
C GLY A 28 -23.17 4.94 -4.26
N ILE A 29 -21.99 4.86 -3.68
CA ILE A 29 -20.87 3.99 -4.12
C ILE A 29 -20.82 2.75 -3.22
N GLU A 30 -20.77 1.55 -3.83
CA GLU A 30 -20.56 0.30 -3.09
C GLU A 30 -19.16 0.29 -2.48
N ILE A 31 -19.09 0.02 -1.19
CA ILE A 31 -17.86 -0.17 -0.41
C ILE A 31 -17.90 -1.49 0.33
N VAL A 32 -16.72 -1.93 0.79
CA VAL A 32 -16.60 -3.04 1.74
C VAL A 32 -16.06 -2.48 3.06
N GLN A 33 -16.69 -2.87 4.16
CA GLN A 33 -16.25 -2.55 5.52
C GLN A 33 -15.79 -3.81 6.24
N LEU A 34 -14.56 -3.74 6.79
CA LEU A 34 -14.03 -4.72 7.74
C LEU A 34 -14.04 -4.10 9.13
N SER A 35 -14.35 -4.87 10.17
CA SER A 35 -14.37 -4.35 11.53
C SER A 35 -13.83 -5.34 12.55
N ASP A 36 -13.10 -4.79 13.53
CA ASP A 36 -12.72 -5.39 14.80
C ASP A 36 -13.41 -4.61 15.94
N PRO A 37 -14.61 -5.01 16.36
CA PRO A 37 -15.37 -4.27 17.39
C PRO A 37 -14.66 -4.25 18.75
N ALA A 38 -13.89 -5.30 19.08
CA ALA A 38 -13.18 -5.39 20.35
C ALA A 38 -12.12 -4.29 20.48
N ARG A 39 -11.48 -3.92 19.34
CA ARG A 39 -10.46 -2.87 19.26
C ARG A 39 -11.01 -1.56 18.69
N ARG A 40 -12.31 -1.51 18.32
CA ARG A 40 -12.96 -0.37 17.68
C ARG A 40 -12.24 0.08 16.40
N ILE A 41 -11.83 -0.91 15.60
CA ILE A 41 -11.16 -0.66 14.31
C ILE A 41 -12.14 -0.91 13.18
N GLU A 42 -12.19 0.01 12.22
CA GLU A 42 -12.98 -0.09 11.01
C GLU A 42 -12.12 0.29 9.80
N VAL A 43 -12.22 -0.52 8.74
CA VAL A 43 -11.56 -0.27 7.44
C VAL A 43 -12.63 -0.17 6.37
N SER A 44 -12.60 0.92 5.60
CA SER A 44 -13.49 1.10 4.44
C SER A 44 -12.70 1.05 3.15
N ILE A 45 -13.11 0.14 2.25
CA ILE A 45 -12.47 -0.10 0.95
C ILE A 45 -13.46 0.23 -0.16
N ALA A 46 -13.01 0.95 -1.20
CA ALA A 46 -13.78 1.31 -2.39
C ALA A 46 -13.30 0.53 -3.62
N PRO A 47 -13.89 -0.63 -3.95
CA PRO A 47 -13.45 -1.45 -5.08
C PRO A 47 -13.52 -0.72 -6.42
N SER A 48 -14.55 0.10 -6.64
CA SER A 48 -14.74 0.85 -7.88
C SER A 48 -13.83 2.08 -8.03
N ILE A 49 -12.99 2.38 -7.03
CA ILE A 49 -12.01 3.47 -7.06
C ILE A 49 -10.63 2.89 -6.74
N GLY A 50 -10.09 2.06 -7.63
CA GLY A 50 -8.75 1.47 -7.48
C GLY A 50 -8.64 0.39 -6.40
N ASN A 51 -9.74 -0.12 -5.87
CA ASN A 51 -9.76 -1.03 -4.70
C ASN A 51 -9.03 -0.45 -3.49
N ILE A 52 -9.17 0.85 -3.28
CA ILE A 52 -8.43 1.60 -2.27
C ILE A 52 -9.06 1.47 -0.88
N ALA A 53 -8.26 1.20 0.14
CA ALA A 53 -8.66 1.46 1.51
C ALA A 53 -8.49 2.98 1.77
N TYR A 54 -9.61 3.68 2.00
CA TYR A 54 -9.62 5.14 2.20
C TYR A 54 -9.88 5.54 3.66
N GLU A 55 -10.31 4.59 4.48
CA GLU A 55 -10.44 4.76 5.93
C GLU A 55 -9.82 3.56 6.66
N LEU A 56 -9.07 3.87 7.70
CA LEU A 56 -8.64 2.97 8.77
C LEU A 56 -8.88 3.73 10.06
N LYS A 57 -10.07 3.55 10.62
CA LYS A 57 -10.50 4.26 11.82
C LYS A 57 -10.23 3.43 13.07
N VAL A 58 -9.67 4.07 14.09
CA VAL A 58 -9.57 3.53 15.45
C VAL A 58 -10.25 4.49 16.39
N ASN A 59 -11.20 4.02 17.18
CA ASN A 59 -12.05 4.87 18.03
C ASN A 59 -12.70 6.05 17.27
N GLY A 60 -13.03 5.86 15.99
CA GLY A 60 -13.66 6.88 15.14
C GLY A 60 -12.68 7.86 14.47
N LYS A 61 -11.39 7.86 14.81
CA LYS A 61 -10.37 8.69 14.17
C LYS A 61 -9.72 7.96 12.99
N ASN A 62 -9.65 8.59 11.81
CA ASN A 62 -9.04 8.00 10.61
C ASN A 62 -7.53 8.20 10.61
N ALA A 63 -6.75 7.12 10.67
CA ALA A 63 -5.29 7.16 10.56
C ALA A 63 -4.80 7.37 9.11
N LEU A 64 -5.67 7.13 8.11
CA LEU A 64 -5.37 7.43 6.71
C LEU A 64 -5.74 8.88 6.38
N TRP A 65 -4.85 9.56 5.68
CA TRP A 65 -5.12 10.90 5.19
C TRP A 65 -5.90 10.84 3.87
N THR A 66 -6.96 11.66 3.78
CA THR A 66 -7.80 11.82 2.59
C THR A 66 -8.16 13.29 2.40
N PRO A 67 -8.04 13.87 1.20
CA PRO A 67 -8.29 15.29 0.94
C PRO A 67 -9.74 15.61 0.60
N PHE A 68 -10.60 14.62 0.42
CA PHE A 68 -11.99 14.79 -0.02
C PHE A 68 -12.98 14.83 1.17
N GLN A 69 -14.10 15.48 0.96
CA GLN A 69 -15.19 15.57 1.96
C GLN A 69 -16.20 14.42 1.82
N SER A 70 -16.28 13.79 0.64
CA SER A 70 -17.17 12.69 0.36
C SER A 70 -16.57 11.72 -0.65
N LEU A 71 -16.98 10.46 -0.61
CA LEU A 71 -16.52 9.43 -1.54
C LEU A 71 -16.94 9.75 -2.99
N GLY A 72 -18.11 10.40 -3.16
CA GLY A 72 -18.57 10.89 -4.45
C GLY A 72 -17.69 12.00 -5.03
N GLU A 73 -17.12 12.87 -4.20
CA GLU A 73 -16.09 13.84 -4.63
C GLU A 73 -14.84 13.10 -5.10
N PHE A 74 -14.35 12.15 -4.31
CA PHE A 74 -13.18 11.35 -4.63
C PHE A 74 -13.35 10.60 -5.97
N GLN A 75 -14.51 10.00 -6.22
CA GLN A 75 -14.78 9.30 -7.47
C GLN A 75 -14.73 10.23 -8.70
N ARG A 76 -15.27 11.45 -8.56
CA ARG A 76 -15.26 12.44 -9.66
C ARG A 76 -13.89 13.06 -9.91
N LYS A 77 -13.08 13.23 -8.86
CA LYS A 77 -11.75 13.85 -8.93
C LYS A 77 -10.75 13.04 -8.11
N PRO A 78 -10.32 11.87 -8.61
CA PRO A 78 -9.41 11.01 -7.88
C PRO A 78 -8.04 11.68 -7.64
N ALA A 79 -7.54 11.56 -6.41
CA ALA A 79 -6.22 11.99 -6.01
C ALA A 79 -5.56 10.90 -5.15
N LEU A 80 -4.23 10.82 -5.13
CA LEU A 80 -3.54 9.86 -4.29
C LEU A 80 -3.78 10.18 -2.81
N CYS A 81 -4.32 9.22 -2.09
CA CYS A 81 -4.66 9.28 -0.66
C CYS A 81 -5.03 7.88 -0.17
N GLY A 82 -5.27 7.69 1.12
CA GLY A 82 -5.58 6.35 1.64
C GLY A 82 -4.44 5.36 1.35
N VAL A 83 -4.75 4.20 0.78
CA VAL A 83 -3.78 3.14 0.44
C VAL A 83 -3.86 2.80 -1.06
N PRO A 84 -3.39 3.66 -1.96
CA PRO A 84 -3.45 3.41 -3.40
C PRO A 84 -2.42 2.36 -3.83
N PHE A 85 -2.84 1.48 -4.73
CA PHE A 85 -2.00 0.46 -5.37
C PHE A 85 -1.46 0.96 -6.71
N LEU A 86 -0.17 0.79 -6.92
CA LEU A 86 0.58 1.30 -8.07
C LEU A 86 1.08 0.12 -8.91
N ALA A 87 0.48 -0.09 -10.06
CA ALA A 87 0.83 -1.18 -10.98
C ALA A 87 0.53 -0.80 -12.43
N PRO A 88 1.25 -1.40 -13.39
CA PRO A 88 2.31 -2.40 -13.29
C PRO A 88 3.68 -1.87 -12.84
N TRP A 89 3.84 -0.56 -12.70
CA TRP A 89 5.02 0.06 -12.08
C TRP A 89 4.60 1.08 -11.03
N ALA A 90 5.36 1.13 -9.95
CA ALA A 90 5.30 2.19 -8.97
C ALA A 90 6.28 3.30 -9.35
N ASN A 91 5.97 4.53 -8.91
CA ASN A 91 6.78 5.70 -9.19
C ASN A 91 7.00 5.92 -10.70
N ARG A 92 8.12 6.52 -11.13
CA ARG A 92 8.35 7.04 -12.50
C ARG A 92 9.03 6.03 -13.43
N LEU A 93 8.77 6.22 -14.74
CA LEU A 93 9.68 5.78 -15.81
C LEU A 93 10.34 7.01 -16.41
N ASP A 94 11.60 6.90 -16.86
CA ASP A 94 12.38 8.01 -17.43
C ASP A 94 11.96 8.39 -18.87
N GLN A 95 11.22 7.52 -19.54
CA GLN A 95 10.76 7.67 -20.91
C GLN A 95 9.39 7.00 -21.11
N ASP A 96 8.75 7.26 -22.26
CA ASP A 96 7.52 6.58 -22.67
C ASP A 96 7.82 5.14 -23.18
N ALA A 97 8.63 4.43 -22.41
CA ALA A 97 8.96 3.03 -22.70
C ALA A 97 9.55 2.35 -21.45
N PHE A 98 9.53 1.04 -21.47
CA PHE A 98 10.26 0.21 -20.50
C PHE A 98 10.90 -1.00 -21.19
N TYR A 99 11.82 -1.67 -20.50
CA TYR A 99 12.48 -2.88 -21.00
C TYR A 99 12.13 -4.08 -20.11
N ALA A 100 11.89 -5.21 -20.76
CA ALA A 100 11.73 -6.51 -20.10
C ALA A 100 12.17 -7.61 -21.06
N ASN A 101 12.78 -8.69 -20.54
CA ASN A 101 13.24 -9.84 -21.31
C ASN A 101 14.12 -9.44 -22.52
N GLY A 102 14.96 -8.40 -22.36
CA GLY A 102 15.82 -7.88 -23.45
C GLY A 102 15.10 -7.10 -24.54
N LYS A 103 13.78 -6.88 -24.42
CA LYS A 103 12.94 -6.16 -25.41
C LYS A 103 12.52 -4.79 -24.90
N LYS A 104 12.40 -3.81 -25.81
CA LYS A 104 11.81 -2.52 -25.52
C LYS A 104 10.31 -2.54 -25.80
N PHE A 105 9.53 -2.04 -24.85
CA PHE A 105 8.08 -1.85 -24.93
C PHE A 105 7.77 -0.36 -24.90
N ASN A 106 7.21 0.18 -25.97
CA ASN A 106 6.82 1.58 -26.03
C ASN A 106 5.43 1.76 -25.43
N LEU A 107 5.28 2.78 -24.60
CA LEU A 107 3.98 3.22 -24.11
C LEU A 107 3.28 4.05 -25.18
N ASN A 108 1.97 3.93 -25.28
CA ASN A 108 1.14 4.70 -26.22
C ASN A 108 0.42 5.85 -25.50
N PRO A 109 0.92 7.09 -25.59
CA PRO A 109 0.25 8.25 -24.98
C PRO A 109 -1.15 8.52 -25.53
N GLY A 110 -1.43 8.10 -26.76
CA GLY A 110 -2.73 8.30 -27.42
C GLY A 110 -3.90 7.52 -26.77
N LEU A 111 -3.61 6.57 -25.87
CA LEU A 111 -4.64 5.89 -25.09
C LEU A 111 -5.16 6.72 -23.90
N ASN A 112 -4.50 7.82 -23.57
CA ASN A 112 -4.87 8.75 -22.48
C ASN A 112 -5.08 8.06 -21.10
N ASN A 113 -4.42 6.93 -20.87
CA ASN A 113 -4.49 6.17 -19.61
C ASN A 113 -3.18 6.21 -18.81
N LEU A 114 -2.19 6.99 -19.26
CA LEU A 114 -0.93 7.23 -18.55
C LEU A 114 -1.07 8.45 -17.63
N ARG A 115 -0.73 8.27 -16.38
CA ARG A 115 -0.51 9.39 -15.47
C ARG A 115 0.87 9.97 -15.73
N ARG A 116 1.01 11.29 -15.55
CA ARG A 116 2.28 11.99 -15.73
C ARG A 116 2.60 12.87 -14.53
N ASP A 117 3.86 12.93 -14.18
CA ASP A 117 4.36 13.87 -13.18
C ASP A 117 4.56 15.29 -13.77
N SER A 118 5.10 16.20 -12.97
CA SER A 118 5.41 17.58 -13.40
C SER A 118 6.43 17.65 -14.55
N ASN A 119 7.29 16.62 -14.67
CA ASN A 119 8.29 16.50 -15.74
C ASN A 119 7.78 15.73 -16.96
N GLN A 120 6.44 15.50 -17.02
CA GLN A 120 5.76 14.75 -18.09
C GLN A 120 6.22 13.29 -18.19
N LYS A 121 6.79 12.72 -17.14
CA LYS A 121 7.20 11.32 -17.09
C LYS A 121 6.03 10.42 -16.70
N PRO A 122 5.90 9.21 -17.29
CA PRO A 122 4.89 8.24 -16.85
C PRO A 122 5.10 7.88 -15.37
N ILE A 123 4.03 7.95 -14.57
CA ILE A 123 4.12 7.74 -13.12
C ILE A 123 2.96 6.87 -12.60
N HIS A 124 3.25 5.97 -11.67
CA HIS A 124 2.28 5.18 -10.89
C HIS A 124 1.38 4.25 -11.72
N GLY A 125 1.86 3.78 -12.86
CA GLY A 125 1.21 2.76 -13.66
C GLY A 125 -0.20 3.14 -14.14
N LEU A 126 -1.12 2.17 -14.13
CA LEU A 126 -2.40 2.26 -14.83
C LEU A 126 -3.62 2.05 -13.90
N VAL A 127 -3.43 1.44 -12.71
CA VAL A 127 -4.55 0.85 -11.96
C VAL A 127 -4.97 1.63 -10.72
N ALA A 128 -4.25 2.68 -10.32
CA ALA A 128 -4.42 3.36 -9.04
C ALA A 128 -5.87 3.79 -8.73
N PHE A 129 -6.67 4.13 -9.74
CA PHE A 129 -8.09 4.49 -9.59
C PHE A 129 -9.00 3.69 -10.52
N SER A 130 -8.52 2.54 -11.01
CA SER A 130 -9.28 1.72 -11.94
C SER A 130 -10.58 1.20 -11.31
N PRO A 131 -11.75 1.36 -11.98
CA PRO A 131 -13.00 0.80 -11.52
C PRO A 131 -13.17 -0.68 -11.87
N ARG A 132 -12.13 -1.32 -12.40
CA ARG A 132 -12.18 -2.68 -12.99
C ARG A 132 -11.97 -3.80 -11.99
N TRP A 133 -11.83 -3.46 -10.71
CA TRP A 133 -11.74 -4.41 -9.62
C TRP A 133 -13.08 -5.06 -9.33
N LYS A 134 -13.07 -6.35 -9.02
CA LYS A 134 -14.25 -7.12 -8.61
C LYS A 134 -13.98 -7.82 -7.30
N VAL A 135 -14.87 -7.65 -6.33
CA VAL A 135 -14.85 -8.42 -5.08
C VAL A 135 -15.17 -9.88 -5.43
N THR A 136 -14.25 -10.79 -5.10
CA THR A 136 -14.37 -12.23 -5.36
C THR A 136 -14.58 -13.06 -4.11
N GLY A 137 -14.26 -12.50 -2.94
CA GLY A 137 -14.45 -13.17 -1.66
C GLY A 137 -14.56 -12.19 -0.50
N MET A 138 -15.39 -12.54 0.47
CA MET A 138 -15.52 -11.84 1.75
C MET A 138 -15.84 -12.86 2.82
N ALA A 139 -15.15 -12.80 3.95
CA ALA A 139 -15.49 -13.60 5.11
C ALA A 139 -15.04 -12.92 6.41
N ALA A 140 -15.63 -13.35 7.51
CA ALA A 140 -15.21 -13.00 8.85
C ALA A 140 -15.50 -14.16 9.80
N ASP A 141 -14.68 -14.27 10.84
CA ASP A 141 -14.80 -15.27 11.91
C ASP A 141 -14.45 -14.63 13.27
N GLY A 142 -14.09 -15.44 14.28
CA GLY A 142 -13.67 -14.96 15.60
C GLY A 142 -12.27 -14.33 15.62
N GLU A 143 -11.47 -14.49 14.56
CA GLU A 143 -10.05 -14.11 14.53
C GLU A 143 -9.72 -13.03 13.52
N SER A 144 -10.52 -12.90 12.44
CA SER A 144 -10.26 -11.96 11.36
C SER A 144 -11.50 -11.58 10.53
N ALA A 145 -11.42 -10.47 9.81
CA ALA A 145 -12.28 -10.14 8.69
C ALA A 145 -11.45 -9.87 7.44
N HIS A 146 -11.91 -10.33 6.28
CA HIS A 146 -11.21 -10.05 5.04
C HIS A 146 -12.12 -9.82 3.85
N VAL A 147 -11.57 -9.16 2.83
CA VAL A 147 -12.12 -9.02 1.48
C VAL A 147 -11.02 -9.27 0.47
N THR A 148 -11.33 -10.09 -0.53
CA THR A 148 -10.47 -10.33 -1.69
C THR A 148 -11.10 -9.72 -2.92
N SER A 149 -10.32 -8.92 -3.65
CA SER A 149 -10.71 -8.31 -4.93
C SER A 149 -9.73 -8.74 -6.02
N ARG A 150 -10.25 -8.88 -7.25
CA ARG A 150 -9.48 -9.32 -8.41
C ARG A 150 -9.60 -8.31 -9.54
N LEU A 151 -8.49 -8.08 -10.24
CA LEU A 151 -8.40 -7.35 -11.49
C LEU A 151 -7.76 -8.27 -12.53
N GLU A 152 -8.54 -8.70 -13.53
CA GLU A 152 -8.04 -9.52 -14.66
C GLU A 152 -7.45 -8.57 -15.71
N PHE A 153 -6.19 -8.16 -15.52
CA PHE A 153 -5.49 -7.15 -16.33
C PHE A 153 -5.53 -7.49 -17.83
N TRP A 154 -5.39 -8.77 -18.16
CA TRP A 154 -5.38 -9.31 -19.52
C TRP A 154 -6.69 -9.09 -20.30
N ARG A 155 -7.80 -8.82 -19.62
CA ARG A 155 -9.09 -8.57 -20.27
C ARG A 155 -9.23 -7.17 -20.84
N PHE A 156 -8.29 -6.28 -20.54
CA PHE A 156 -8.39 -4.86 -20.89
C PHE A 156 -7.37 -4.50 -21.96
N PRO A 157 -7.80 -4.33 -23.25
CA PRO A 157 -6.89 -4.06 -24.36
C PRO A 157 -6.05 -2.81 -24.19
N ASP A 158 -6.59 -1.77 -23.55
CA ASP A 158 -5.87 -0.53 -23.24
C ASP A 158 -4.76 -0.73 -22.20
N PHE A 159 -4.96 -1.62 -21.24
CA PHE A 159 -3.91 -2.02 -20.29
C PHE A 159 -2.84 -2.89 -20.97
N MET A 160 -3.29 -3.90 -21.74
CA MET A 160 -2.40 -4.80 -22.48
C MET A 160 -1.57 -4.09 -23.54
N ALA A 161 -2.07 -2.99 -24.13
CA ALA A 161 -1.31 -2.19 -25.07
C ALA A 161 -0.18 -1.39 -24.39
N GLN A 162 -0.29 -1.10 -23.09
CA GLN A 162 0.76 -0.43 -22.31
C GLN A 162 1.73 -1.42 -21.66
N PHE A 163 1.23 -2.56 -21.18
CA PHE A 163 2.04 -3.56 -20.48
C PHE A 163 1.62 -4.96 -20.93
N PRO A 164 2.22 -5.51 -21.99
CA PRO A 164 1.74 -6.69 -22.71
C PRO A 164 2.09 -8.02 -22.04
N PHE A 165 1.93 -8.08 -20.74
CA PHE A 165 2.03 -9.30 -19.95
C PHE A 165 0.64 -9.65 -19.42
N ALA A 166 0.04 -10.72 -19.95
CA ALA A 166 -1.26 -11.18 -19.50
C ALA A 166 -1.15 -11.67 -18.05
N HIS A 167 -1.86 -11.05 -17.13
CA HIS A 167 -1.83 -11.43 -15.73
C HIS A 167 -3.13 -11.08 -15.01
N THR A 168 -3.31 -11.70 -13.85
CA THR A 168 -4.35 -11.36 -12.89
C THR A 168 -3.69 -10.77 -11.64
N ILE A 169 -4.29 -9.73 -11.10
CA ILE A 169 -3.92 -9.16 -9.80
C ILE A 169 -5.02 -9.52 -8.81
N GLU A 170 -4.65 -10.13 -7.69
CA GLU A 170 -5.55 -10.37 -6.58
C GLU A 170 -5.03 -9.61 -5.35
N MET A 171 -5.92 -8.90 -4.68
CA MET A 171 -5.60 -8.13 -3.49
C MET A 171 -6.54 -8.53 -2.36
N THR A 172 -5.97 -8.91 -1.22
CA THR A 172 -6.73 -9.23 -0.01
C THR A 172 -6.38 -8.23 1.08
N TYR A 173 -7.41 -7.54 1.57
CA TYR A 173 -7.35 -6.81 2.82
C TYR A 173 -7.84 -7.72 3.93
N ARG A 174 -7.02 -7.89 4.97
CA ARG A 174 -7.35 -8.70 6.15
C ARG A 174 -7.12 -7.88 7.42
N LEU A 175 -8.16 -7.74 8.22
CA LEU A 175 -8.08 -7.14 9.55
C LEU A 175 -8.02 -8.25 10.58
N SER A 176 -6.92 -8.34 11.33
CA SER A 176 -6.73 -9.31 12.40
C SER A 176 -5.79 -8.76 13.47
N ASN A 177 -6.04 -9.07 14.75
CA ASN A 177 -5.19 -8.66 15.88
C ASN A 177 -4.82 -7.16 15.89
N GLY A 178 -5.73 -6.29 15.46
CA GLY A 178 -5.49 -4.85 15.42
C GLY A 178 -4.64 -4.36 14.25
N MET A 179 -4.25 -5.22 13.32
CA MET A 179 -3.47 -4.89 12.14
C MET A 179 -4.28 -5.10 10.85
N LEU A 180 -4.09 -4.20 9.89
CA LEU A 180 -4.56 -4.36 8.52
C LEU A 180 -3.42 -4.93 7.68
N GLU A 181 -3.56 -6.17 7.23
CA GLU A 181 -2.72 -6.78 6.20
C GLU A 181 -3.25 -6.41 4.82
N VAL A 182 -2.33 -6.10 3.90
CA VAL A 182 -2.61 -5.93 2.47
C VAL A 182 -1.75 -6.92 1.71
N GLU A 183 -2.34 -8.04 1.29
CA GLU A 183 -1.69 -9.05 0.49
C GLU A 183 -1.96 -8.81 -1.00
N THR A 184 -0.92 -8.90 -1.82
CA THR A 184 -1.01 -8.85 -3.29
C THR A 184 -0.48 -10.12 -3.89
N MET A 185 -1.25 -10.71 -4.80
CA MET A 185 -0.83 -11.81 -5.65
C MET A 185 -0.88 -11.37 -7.12
N LEU A 186 0.20 -11.63 -7.85
CA LEU A 186 0.28 -11.51 -9.30
C LEU A 186 0.34 -12.92 -9.88
N ASP A 187 -0.57 -13.24 -10.80
CA ASP A 187 -0.64 -14.52 -11.48
C ASP A 187 -0.35 -14.29 -12.97
N ASN A 188 0.82 -14.72 -13.43
CA ASN A 188 1.32 -14.47 -14.77
C ASN A 188 0.79 -15.52 -15.75
N HIS A 189 -0.09 -15.13 -16.66
CA HIS A 189 -0.66 -15.97 -17.72
C HIS A 189 0.09 -15.84 -19.06
N SER A 190 1.14 -15.00 -19.12
CA SER A 190 1.95 -14.87 -20.34
C SER A 190 2.95 -15.99 -20.49
N ALA A 191 3.42 -16.20 -21.73
CA ALA A 191 4.44 -17.20 -22.05
C ALA A 191 5.86 -16.78 -21.68
N GLU A 192 6.04 -15.53 -21.23
CA GLU A 192 7.35 -14.96 -20.85
C GLU A 192 7.34 -14.54 -19.36
N PRO A 193 8.49 -14.48 -18.70
CA PRO A 193 8.58 -13.90 -17.36
C PRO A 193 8.08 -12.46 -17.35
N MET A 194 7.27 -12.11 -16.36
CA MET A 194 6.72 -10.77 -16.18
C MET A 194 7.53 -10.01 -15.13
N PRO A 195 8.08 -8.81 -15.43
CA PRO A 195 8.80 -8.03 -14.43
C PRO A 195 7.84 -7.47 -13.36
N VAL A 196 8.32 -7.37 -12.11
CA VAL A 196 7.55 -6.88 -10.97
C VAL A 196 8.07 -5.50 -10.55
N GLY A 197 7.26 -4.48 -10.82
CA GLY A 197 7.57 -3.10 -10.46
C GLY A 197 6.49 -2.44 -9.59
N ILE A 198 5.61 -3.22 -8.97
CA ILE A 198 4.47 -2.72 -8.19
C ILE A 198 4.91 -2.09 -6.88
N GLY A 199 4.01 -1.28 -6.30
CA GLY A 199 4.15 -0.74 -4.96
C GLY A 199 2.83 -0.15 -4.46
N TYR A 200 2.91 0.42 -3.27
CA TYR A 200 1.81 1.12 -2.63
C TYR A 200 2.28 2.51 -2.20
N HIS A 201 1.34 3.44 -2.07
CA HIS A 201 1.62 4.82 -1.65
C HIS A 201 0.67 5.26 -0.53
N PRO A 202 0.67 4.56 0.61
CA PRO A 202 -0.25 4.86 1.71
C PRO A 202 0.07 6.19 2.36
N TYR A 203 -0.98 6.97 2.64
CA TYR A 203 -0.94 8.28 3.26
C TYR A 203 -1.45 8.19 4.70
N PHE A 204 -0.63 8.61 5.65
CA PHE A 204 -0.96 8.56 7.08
C PHE A 204 -1.00 9.95 7.70
N GLN A 205 -1.83 10.11 8.73
CA GLN A 205 -1.92 11.32 9.55
C GLN A 205 -1.95 10.98 11.04
N ILE A 206 -1.48 11.91 11.85
CA ILE A 206 -1.49 11.90 13.30
C ILE A 206 -2.31 13.10 13.75
N HIS A 207 -3.19 12.94 14.74
CA HIS A 207 -4.14 13.98 15.17
C HIS A 207 -3.75 14.63 16.49
N ASP A 208 -2.95 13.98 17.33
CA ASP A 208 -2.67 14.38 18.71
C ASP A 208 -1.53 15.38 18.82
N THR A 209 -0.86 15.73 17.71
CA THR A 209 0.22 16.71 17.70
C THR A 209 0.43 17.27 16.27
N PRO A 210 0.92 18.53 16.13
CA PRO A 210 1.29 19.09 14.83
C PRO A 210 2.41 18.29 14.15
N ARG A 211 2.41 18.27 12.80
CA ARG A 211 3.37 17.54 11.97
C ARG A 211 4.84 17.79 12.38
N ASP A 212 5.20 19.01 12.67
CA ASP A 212 6.61 19.35 13.02
C ASP A 212 7.10 18.71 14.33
N GLN A 213 6.19 18.15 15.12
CA GLN A 213 6.52 17.39 16.32
C GLN A 213 6.53 15.88 16.09
N TRP A 214 6.13 15.41 14.89
CA TRP A 214 6.16 13.98 14.59
C TRP A 214 7.58 13.44 14.61
N LYS A 215 7.71 12.23 15.11
CA LYS A 215 8.93 11.44 15.14
C LYS A 215 8.81 10.27 14.19
N VAL A 216 9.74 10.16 13.25
CA VAL A 216 9.72 9.14 12.20
C VAL A 216 10.85 8.17 12.42
N HIS A 217 10.55 6.88 12.38
CA HIS A 217 11.53 5.80 12.36
C HIS A 217 11.66 5.27 10.94
N LEU A 218 12.90 5.22 10.44
CA LEU A 218 13.27 4.74 9.11
C LEU A 218 14.05 3.43 9.22
N ALA A 219 13.41 2.29 8.94
CA ALA A 219 14.05 0.98 8.99
C ALA A 219 14.93 0.72 7.76
N ALA A 220 15.92 1.57 7.50
CA ALA A 220 16.78 1.47 6.34
C ALA A 220 18.22 1.89 6.65
N ASN A 221 19.19 1.12 6.15
CA ASN A 221 20.62 1.41 6.30
C ASN A 221 21.16 2.32 5.19
N GLU A 222 20.48 2.34 4.04
CA GLU A 222 20.94 3.01 2.84
C GLU A 222 19.88 3.97 2.28
N ARG A 223 20.34 5.09 1.75
CA ARG A 223 19.59 6.02 0.93
C ARG A 223 20.13 5.95 -0.50
N LEU A 224 19.24 5.88 -1.48
CA LEU A 224 19.61 5.88 -2.88
C LEU A 224 19.76 7.31 -3.37
N GLU A 225 20.86 7.62 -4.05
CA GLU A 225 21.03 8.92 -4.70
C GLU A 225 20.14 9.04 -5.92
N LEU A 226 19.46 10.17 -6.02
CA LEU A 226 18.49 10.46 -7.07
C LEU A 226 19.03 11.54 -8.02
N SER A 227 18.73 11.39 -9.30
CA SER A 227 18.91 12.44 -10.31
C SER A 227 17.89 13.59 -10.10
N GLU A 228 18.01 14.67 -10.87
CA GLU A 228 17.04 15.76 -10.90
C GLU A 228 15.61 15.30 -11.28
N LEU A 229 15.48 14.16 -11.96
CA LEU A 229 14.21 13.55 -12.29
C LEU A 229 13.69 12.62 -11.18
N LEU A 230 14.32 12.61 -10.02
CA LEU A 230 14.01 11.71 -8.89
C LEU A 230 14.09 10.23 -9.27
N ILE A 231 15.05 9.87 -10.10
CA ILE A 231 15.33 8.50 -10.53
C ILE A 231 16.66 8.08 -9.92
N PRO A 232 16.77 6.89 -9.31
CA PRO A 232 18.03 6.40 -8.74
C PRO A 232 19.16 6.35 -9.75
N THR A 233 20.32 6.85 -9.35
CA THR A 233 21.54 6.85 -10.18
C THR A 233 22.30 5.51 -10.15
N GLY A 234 21.94 4.64 -9.20
CA GLY A 234 22.66 3.42 -8.86
C GLY A 234 23.67 3.60 -7.73
N GLU A 235 23.88 4.83 -7.25
CA GLU A 235 24.70 5.10 -6.07
C GLU A 235 23.90 4.92 -4.78
N HIS A 236 24.44 4.16 -3.84
CA HIS A 236 23.90 3.94 -2.51
C HIS A 236 24.80 4.63 -1.47
N LYS A 237 24.20 5.38 -0.57
CA LYS A 237 24.87 6.04 0.55
C LYS A 237 24.30 5.56 1.88
N PRO A 238 25.08 5.61 2.97
CA PRO A 238 24.51 5.39 4.30
C PRO A 238 23.31 6.32 4.54
N ASN A 239 22.30 5.82 5.23
CA ASN A 239 21.15 6.63 5.64
C ASN A 239 21.63 7.80 6.50
N PRO A 240 21.45 9.08 6.08
CA PRO A 240 21.99 10.22 6.78
C PRO A 240 21.11 10.71 7.95
N PHE A 241 19.89 10.20 8.06
CA PHE A 241 18.91 10.67 9.03
C PHE A 241 19.14 10.06 10.41
N PRO A 242 18.99 10.84 11.49
CA PRO A 242 18.98 10.29 12.85
C PRO A 242 17.73 9.43 13.07
N ASP A 243 17.78 8.56 14.08
CA ASP A 243 16.60 7.80 14.51
C ASP A 243 16.22 8.19 15.96
N PRO A 244 15.02 8.75 16.18
CA PRO A 244 14.01 9.12 15.20
C PRO A 244 14.32 10.42 14.45
N VAL A 245 13.86 10.51 13.20
CA VAL A 245 13.85 11.75 12.42
C VAL A 245 12.80 12.70 12.99
N SER A 246 13.15 13.95 13.21
CA SER A 246 12.19 15.02 13.50
C SER A 246 11.73 15.68 12.20
N LEU A 247 10.41 15.86 12.03
CA LEU A 247 9.88 16.56 10.86
C LEU A 247 9.88 18.09 11.00
N SER A 248 10.39 18.65 12.13
CA SER A 248 10.55 20.09 12.28
C SER A 248 11.56 20.63 11.28
N GLY A 249 11.08 21.47 10.34
CA GLY A 249 11.90 22.00 9.25
C GLY A 249 12.42 20.98 8.24
N THR A 250 12.01 19.72 8.36
CA THR A 250 12.45 18.61 7.50
C THR A 250 11.34 18.22 6.53
N GLN A 251 11.70 18.00 5.27
CA GLN A 251 10.87 17.30 4.30
C GLN A 251 11.57 16.01 3.87
N LEU A 252 10.80 15.00 3.51
CA LEU A 252 11.27 13.74 2.94
C LEU A 252 10.62 13.54 1.58
N ASP A 253 11.41 13.14 0.61
CA ASP A 253 11.00 12.58 -0.70
C ASP A 253 12.15 11.67 -1.15
N ASP A 254 12.42 10.66 -0.31
CA ASP A 254 13.65 9.88 -0.35
C ASP A 254 13.36 8.42 -0.62
N VAL A 255 14.27 7.78 -1.37
CA VAL A 255 14.25 6.36 -1.67
C VAL A 255 15.29 5.64 -0.81
N PHE A 256 14.88 4.60 -0.11
CA PHE A 256 15.69 3.83 0.80
C PHE A 256 15.83 2.38 0.33
N GLY A 257 17.05 1.85 0.46
CA GLY A 257 17.41 0.46 0.28
C GLY A 257 18.04 -0.13 1.53
N GLY A 258 18.56 -1.37 1.42
CA GLY A 258 19.21 -2.01 2.55
C GLY A 258 18.30 -2.05 3.80
N LEU A 259 17.02 -2.43 3.62
CA LEU A 259 16.01 -2.34 4.68
C LEU A 259 16.41 -3.17 5.90
N ALA A 260 16.43 -2.52 7.07
CA ALA A 260 16.70 -3.16 8.36
C ALA A 260 15.51 -4.01 8.78
N ARG A 261 15.69 -5.33 8.75
CA ARG A 261 14.61 -6.29 9.05
C ARG A 261 14.80 -6.94 10.40
N GLY A 262 13.69 -7.03 11.14
CA GLY A 262 13.63 -7.76 12.41
C GLY A 262 13.66 -9.29 12.21
N PRO A 263 13.55 -10.06 13.32
CA PRO A 263 13.59 -11.53 13.29
C PRO A 263 12.53 -12.18 12.41
N GLU A 264 11.38 -11.51 12.21
CA GLU A 264 10.30 -11.99 11.34
C GLU A 264 10.52 -11.63 9.85
N GLY A 265 11.69 -11.09 9.47
CA GLY A 265 11.98 -10.66 8.11
C GLY A 265 11.28 -9.37 7.68
N LYS A 266 10.58 -8.68 8.57
CA LYS A 266 9.84 -7.44 8.29
C LYS A 266 10.68 -6.21 8.60
N ALA A 267 10.63 -5.20 7.74
CA ALA A 267 11.16 -3.85 8.00
C ALA A 267 10.01 -2.96 8.51
N ILE A 268 10.22 -2.18 9.58
CA ILE A 268 9.17 -1.43 10.25
C ILE A 268 9.46 0.07 10.13
N PHE A 269 8.68 0.76 9.32
CA PHE A 269 8.66 2.22 9.24
C PHE A 269 7.55 2.75 10.13
N SER A 270 7.75 3.85 10.85
CA SER A 270 6.69 4.38 11.69
C SER A 270 6.75 5.90 11.86
N VAL A 271 5.58 6.48 12.14
CA VAL A 271 5.42 7.86 12.59
C VAL A 271 4.69 7.87 13.92
N LYS A 272 5.15 8.72 14.84
CA LYS A 272 4.59 8.86 16.19
C LYS A 272 4.37 10.32 16.52
N GLY A 273 3.19 10.63 17.07
CA GLY A 273 2.85 11.86 17.78
C GLY A 273 3.16 11.73 19.29
N ASN A 274 2.27 12.28 20.13
CA ASN A 274 2.39 12.13 21.59
C ASN A 274 2.00 10.71 22.03
N HIS A 275 0.84 10.23 21.59
CA HIS A 275 0.27 8.91 21.90
C HIS A 275 -0.01 8.10 20.65
N GLU A 276 -0.50 8.78 19.60
CA GLU A 276 -0.84 8.17 18.33
C GLU A 276 0.42 7.74 17.58
N LYS A 277 0.38 6.51 17.04
CA LYS A 277 1.47 5.93 16.24
C LYS A 277 0.89 5.11 15.10
N VAL A 278 1.48 5.26 13.92
CA VAL A 278 1.26 4.38 12.77
C VAL A 278 2.56 3.68 12.44
N SER A 279 2.50 2.36 12.28
CA SER A 279 3.62 1.52 11.83
C SER A 279 3.24 0.78 10.56
N VAL A 280 4.16 0.75 9.59
CA VAL A 280 4.02 -0.01 8.34
C VAL A 280 5.13 -1.05 8.31
N LEU A 281 4.75 -2.32 8.23
CA LEU A 281 5.66 -3.45 8.25
C LEU A 281 5.75 -4.00 6.82
N TYR A 282 6.93 -3.99 6.22
CA TYR A 282 7.15 -4.46 4.85
C TYR A 282 7.58 -5.93 4.84
N GLY A 283 6.88 -6.75 4.10
CA GLY A 283 7.31 -8.13 3.82
C GLY A 283 8.60 -8.18 2.98
N PRO A 284 9.26 -9.34 2.92
CA PRO A 284 10.61 -9.46 2.37
C PRO A 284 10.75 -9.09 0.88
N LYS A 285 9.70 -9.23 0.07
CA LYS A 285 9.77 -8.88 -1.36
C LYS A 285 9.52 -7.40 -1.65
N TYR A 286 9.09 -6.59 -0.66
CA TYR A 286 9.16 -5.14 -0.74
C TYR A 286 10.56 -4.71 -0.30
N THR A 287 11.47 -4.64 -1.26
CA THR A 287 12.90 -4.42 -1.01
C THR A 287 13.29 -2.96 -0.92
N VAL A 288 12.41 -2.06 -1.32
CA VAL A 288 12.63 -0.62 -1.40
C VAL A 288 11.54 0.10 -0.62
N ALA A 289 11.89 1.17 0.07
CA ALA A 289 10.95 2.09 0.70
C ALA A 289 11.09 3.48 0.08
N VAL A 290 9.96 4.11 -0.27
CA VAL A 290 9.90 5.55 -0.50
C VAL A 290 9.23 6.18 0.72
N VAL A 291 9.81 7.28 1.22
CA VAL A 291 9.21 8.04 2.31
C VAL A 291 8.98 9.46 1.84
N TYR A 292 7.71 9.86 1.81
CA TYR A 292 7.28 11.16 1.35
C TYR A 292 6.55 11.92 2.45
N ALA A 293 7.14 13.04 2.90
CA ALA A 293 6.57 13.90 3.93
C ALA A 293 6.89 15.38 3.61
N PRO A 294 6.12 16.01 2.69
CA PRO A 294 6.37 17.38 2.26
C PRO A 294 6.07 18.39 3.36
N GLN A 295 6.77 19.53 3.35
CA GLN A 295 6.48 20.64 4.25
C GLN A 295 5.07 21.20 4.00
N GLY A 296 4.43 21.66 5.07
CA GLY A 296 3.11 22.29 5.00
C GLY A 296 1.95 21.33 4.71
N ARG A 297 2.19 20.01 4.75
CA ARG A 297 1.16 18.98 4.61
C ARG A 297 1.09 18.11 5.85
N ASN A 298 -0.12 17.83 6.33
CA ASN A 298 -0.35 17.03 7.53
C ASN A 298 -0.49 15.54 7.20
N PHE A 299 0.46 15.00 6.43
CA PHE A 299 0.55 13.58 6.16
C PHE A 299 2.01 13.14 5.96
N ILE A 300 2.23 11.85 6.06
CA ILE A 300 3.44 11.13 5.67
C ILE A 300 3.06 9.86 4.90
N CYS A 301 3.89 9.49 3.93
CA CYS A 301 3.75 8.23 3.19
C CYS A 301 4.92 7.32 3.52
N PHE A 302 4.62 6.04 3.75
CA PHE A 302 5.58 4.95 3.82
C PHE A 302 5.23 3.95 2.74
N GLU A 303 6.01 3.92 1.67
CA GLU A 303 5.65 3.29 0.41
C GLU A 303 6.42 1.98 0.21
N PRO A 304 5.79 0.80 0.46
CA PRO A 304 6.42 -0.48 0.15
C PRO A 304 6.47 -0.67 -1.37
N MET A 305 7.70 -0.82 -1.91
CA MET A 305 7.97 -0.98 -3.32
C MET A 305 8.68 -2.31 -3.60
N ALA A 306 8.23 -3.05 -4.62
CA ALA A 306 8.88 -4.28 -5.08
C ALA A 306 10.12 -3.99 -5.94
N ALA A 307 10.26 -2.78 -6.47
CA ALA A 307 11.41 -2.33 -7.24
C ALA A 307 11.66 -0.83 -7.02
N VAL A 308 12.85 -0.36 -7.36
CA VAL A 308 13.19 1.07 -7.38
C VAL A 308 12.39 1.81 -8.46
N THR A 309 12.28 3.13 -8.31
CA THR A 309 11.81 4.04 -9.37
C THR A 309 12.57 3.75 -10.66
N ASN A 310 11.86 3.63 -11.80
CA ASN A 310 12.44 3.27 -13.11
C ASN A 310 13.13 1.89 -13.16
N GLY A 311 12.76 0.98 -12.25
CA GLY A 311 13.46 -0.28 -12.03
C GLY A 311 13.61 -1.14 -13.28
N PHE A 312 12.63 -1.14 -14.19
CA PHE A 312 12.69 -1.88 -15.46
C PHE A 312 13.83 -1.38 -16.36
N ASN A 313 13.96 -0.07 -16.52
CA ASN A 313 14.95 0.56 -17.39
C ASN A 313 16.34 0.52 -16.74
N LEU A 314 16.42 0.71 -15.43
CA LEU A 314 17.67 0.60 -14.68
C LEU A 314 18.20 -0.85 -14.66
N ALA A 315 17.33 -1.84 -14.62
CA ALA A 315 17.72 -3.24 -14.72
C ALA A 315 18.28 -3.58 -16.12
N TYR A 316 17.64 -3.08 -17.17
CA TYR A 316 18.14 -3.25 -18.53
C TYR A 316 19.50 -2.55 -18.75
N ALA A 317 19.70 -1.38 -18.13
CA ALA A 317 20.96 -0.66 -18.14
C ALA A 317 22.07 -1.29 -17.26
N GLY A 318 21.76 -2.34 -16.50
CA GLY A 318 22.69 -3.00 -15.59
C GLY A 318 22.97 -2.25 -14.29
N VAL A 319 22.22 -1.18 -14.03
CA VAL A 319 22.34 -0.33 -12.81
C VAL A 319 21.62 -0.96 -11.62
N TYR A 320 20.44 -1.56 -11.83
CA TYR A 320 19.63 -2.22 -10.80
C TYR A 320 19.57 -3.73 -11.06
N LYS A 321 20.02 -4.54 -10.08
CA LYS A 321 20.17 -6.01 -10.25
C LYS A 321 19.07 -6.81 -9.56
N GLU A 322 18.32 -6.20 -8.66
CA GLU A 322 17.34 -6.86 -7.78
C GLU A 322 15.91 -6.87 -8.36
N LEU A 323 15.76 -6.55 -9.66
CA LEU A 323 14.45 -6.56 -10.29
C LEU A 323 13.85 -7.97 -10.24
N GLN A 324 12.72 -8.08 -9.55
CA GLN A 324 11.97 -9.33 -9.43
C GLN A 324 11.19 -9.63 -10.71
N SER A 325 10.89 -10.89 -10.93
CA SER A 325 10.02 -11.33 -12.04
C SER A 325 9.12 -12.48 -11.61
N VAL A 326 7.97 -12.61 -12.28
CA VAL A 326 7.07 -13.76 -12.16
C VAL A 326 7.34 -14.68 -13.34
N PRO A 327 7.76 -15.94 -13.15
CA PRO A 327 7.93 -16.88 -14.26
C PRO A 327 6.66 -17.03 -15.11
N ALA A 328 6.79 -17.48 -16.34
CA ALA A 328 5.64 -17.85 -17.18
C ALA A 328 4.77 -18.88 -16.45
N GLY A 329 3.46 -18.61 -16.33
CA GLY A 329 2.51 -19.44 -15.59
C GLY A 329 2.75 -19.51 -14.08
N GLY A 330 3.65 -18.67 -13.54
CA GLY A 330 3.97 -18.62 -12.11
C GLY A 330 3.24 -17.51 -11.37
N GLN A 331 3.47 -17.44 -10.06
CA GLN A 331 2.87 -16.46 -9.15
C GLN A 331 3.94 -15.74 -8.33
N TRP A 332 3.65 -14.47 -8.03
CA TRP A 332 4.32 -13.66 -7.03
C TRP A 332 3.32 -13.26 -5.96
N ARG A 333 3.70 -13.34 -4.70
CA ARG A 333 2.83 -12.97 -3.56
C ARG A 333 3.66 -12.27 -2.51
N GLU A 334 3.11 -11.19 -1.96
CA GLU A 334 3.71 -10.45 -0.85
C GLU A 334 2.67 -9.66 -0.07
N SER A 335 2.96 -9.39 1.21
CA SER A 335 2.14 -8.58 2.11
C SER A 335 2.93 -7.43 2.71
N PHE A 336 2.19 -6.39 3.09
CA PHE A 336 2.60 -5.44 4.10
C PHE A 336 1.47 -5.24 5.11
N TRP A 337 1.80 -4.73 6.29
CA TRP A 337 0.85 -4.56 7.38
C TRP A 337 0.85 -3.13 7.87
N ILE A 338 -0.31 -2.64 8.30
CA ILE A 338 -0.49 -1.34 8.94
C ILE A 338 -1.00 -1.59 10.35
N ALA A 339 -0.22 -1.16 11.35
CA ALA A 339 -0.61 -1.17 12.76
C ALA A 339 -0.83 0.27 13.23
N VAL A 340 -1.90 0.47 14.02
CA VAL A 340 -2.31 1.79 14.51
C VAL A 340 -2.51 1.69 16.03
N GLU A 341 -1.86 2.59 16.76
CA GLU A 341 -1.85 2.61 18.22
C GLU A 341 -2.17 4.01 18.75
N GLY A 342 -2.89 4.11 19.87
CA GLY A 342 -3.12 5.36 20.60
C GLY A 342 -4.15 6.32 20.00
N PHE A 343 -4.90 5.95 18.97
CA PHE A 343 -5.94 6.75 18.31
C PHE A 343 -7.26 6.77 19.10
#